data_880833775601a2af776497ec2eb8fa3e
#
_entry.id   880833775601a2af776497ec2eb8fa3e
#
_cell.length_a   1.000
_cell.length_b   1.000
_cell.length_c   1.000
_cell.angle_alpha   90.00
_cell.angle_beta   90.00
_cell.angle_gamma   90.00
#
_symmetry.space_group_name_H-M   'P 1'
#
loop_
_entity.id
_entity.type
_entity.pdbx_description
1 polymer ?
#
loop_
_entity_poly.entity_id
_entity_poly.type
_entity_poly.pdbx_seq_one_letter_code
_entity_poly.pdbx_strand_id
1 'polypeptide(L)'
;CFAQAFCGHRRAIMEGPGGLWWGTILTITLGEASRGTPINDIATSLAVGIALSGVLTMLIGFSGLGHRLARLFTPSVMVLFMLMLGAQLTTIFFKGMLGLPFGIAAPNFKIQLPPFALSVAVMCLVLAMIIFLPQRFARYGLLVGTITGWLLWYFCFPSSHSLSGELHWQWFPLGSGGALSPGIILTAVITGLVNISNTYGAIRGTDVFYPQQGAGNTR
;
A
#
# COMPACT_ATOMS: atom_id res chain seq x y z
N CYS A 1 -4.07 6.33 -14.23
CA CYS A 1 -4.05 5.63 -15.53
C CYS A 1 -3.93 6.61 -16.71
N PHE A 2 -4.80 7.65 -16.84
CA PHE A 2 -4.73 8.58 -17.98
C PHE A 2 -3.40 9.32 -18.08
N ALA A 3 -2.89 9.90 -16.99
CA ALA A 3 -1.60 10.58 -16.97
C ALA A 3 -0.44 9.65 -17.39
N GLN A 4 -0.45 8.38 -16.92
CA GLN A 4 0.55 7.38 -17.31
C GLN A 4 0.47 6.98 -18.78
N ALA A 5 -0.74 6.94 -19.36
CA ALA A 5 -0.92 6.60 -20.77
C ALA A 5 -0.43 7.70 -21.71
N PHE A 6 -0.56 8.97 -21.34
CA PHE A 6 -0.21 10.11 -22.18
C PHE A 6 1.18 10.69 -21.88
N CYS A 7 1.55 10.81 -20.60
CA CYS A 7 2.78 11.48 -20.16
C CYS A 7 3.80 10.54 -19.51
N GLY A 8 3.44 9.26 -19.27
CA GLY A 8 4.27 8.30 -18.57
C GLY A 8 4.83 7.18 -19.45
N HIS A 9 5.21 6.09 -18.81
CA HIS A 9 5.87 4.93 -19.41
C HIS A 9 4.98 4.03 -20.28
N ARG A 10 3.68 4.32 -20.43
CA ARG A 10 2.69 3.58 -21.25
C ARG A 10 2.56 2.09 -20.96
N ARG A 11 3.02 1.64 -19.81
CA ARG A 11 2.91 0.23 -19.37
C ARG A 11 1.70 0.06 -18.46
N ALA A 12 1.09 -1.13 -18.46
CA ALA A 12 -0.03 -1.47 -17.59
C ALA A 12 0.46 -1.76 -16.16
N ILE A 13 1.04 -0.75 -15.51
CA ILE A 13 1.52 -0.82 -14.13
C ILE A 13 0.60 0.04 -13.28
N MET A 14 0.13 -0.53 -12.18
CA MET A 14 -0.64 0.19 -11.19
C MET A 14 0.34 0.86 -10.22
N GLU A 15 0.51 2.17 -10.35
CA GLU A 15 1.26 2.99 -9.41
C GLU A 15 0.31 3.62 -8.40
N GLY A 16 0.63 3.46 -7.14
CA GLY A 16 -0.15 4.01 -6.04
C GLY A 16 0.63 3.93 -4.74
N PRO A 17 0.01 4.27 -3.60
CA PRO A 17 0.61 4.05 -2.31
C PRO A 17 0.86 2.55 -2.12
N GLY A 18 2.11 2.15 -2.29
CA GLY A 18 2.56 0.77 -2.15
C GLY A 18 2.49 0.28 -0.70
N GLY A 19 2.79 -0.99 -0.48
CA GLY A 19 2.81 -1.60 0.85
C GLY A 19 3.71 -0.88 1.86
N LEU A 20 4.72 -0.15 1.39
CA LEU A 20 5.57 0.69 2.21
C LEU A 20 4.75 1.81 2.90
N TRP A 21 3.85 2.47 2.17
CA TRP A 21 2.99 3.50 2.73
C TRP A 21 2.03 2.95 3.78
N TRP A 22 1.43 1.79 3.53
CA TRP A 22 0.54 1.15 4.49
C TRP A 22 1.24 0.90 5.84
N GLY A 23 2.44 0.32 5.79
CA GLY A 23 3.24 0.07 6.98
C GLY A 23 3.57 1.36 7.73
N THR A 24 4.02 2.39 7.01
CA THR A 24 4.42 3.67 7.60
C THR A 24 3.22 4.42 8.20
N ILE A 25 2.11 4.52 7.47
CA ILE A 25 0.90 5.20 7.95
C ILE A 25 0.37 4.52 9.21
N LEU A 26 0.24 3.18 9.20
CA LEU A 26 -0.22 2.44 10.36
C LEU A 26 0.71 2.61 11.56
N THR A 27 2.01 2.49 11.36
CA THR A 27 2.99 2.59 12.45
C THR A 27 2.99 4.00 13.06
N ILE A 28 2.97 5.05 12.23
CA ILE A 28 2.93 6.43 12.71
C ILE A 28 1.62 6.71 13.43
N THR A 29 0.48 6.39 12.79
CA THR A 29 -0.83 6.70 13.35
C THR A 29 -1.04 6.00 14.69
N LEU A 30 -0.72 4.71 14.79
CA LEU A 30 -0.89 3.96 16.02
C LEU A 30 0.15 4.33 17.08
N GLY A 31 1.40 4.58 16.66
CA GLY A 31 2.47 5.00 17.57
C GLY A 31 2.20 6.37 18.20
N GLU A 32 1.80 7.36 17.41
CA GLU A 32 1.50 8.70 17.91
C GLU A 32 0.16 8.74 18.67
N ALA A 33 -0.85 7.99 18.22
CA ALA A 33 -2.11 7.86 18.96
C ALA A 33 -1.89 7.24 20.35
N SER A 34 -0.97 6.29 20.48
CA SER A 34 -0.62 5.70 21.79
C SER A 34 0.11 6.69 22.72
N ARG A 35 0.74 7.74 22.17
CA ARG A 35 1.35 8.84 22.91
C ARG A 35 0.36 9.94 23.29
N GLY A 36 -0.89 9.83 22.86
CA GLY A 36 -1.94 10.80 23.13
C GLY A 36 -2.02 11.94 22.13
N THR A 37 -1.31 11.87 21.01
CA THR A 37 -1.39 12.88 19.94
C THR A 37 -2.76 12.81 19.30
N PRO A 38 -3.49 13.93 19.11
CA PRO A 38 -4.79 13.95 18.45
C PRO A 38 -4.70 13.40 17.03
N ILE A 39 -5.65 12.55 16.65
CA ILE A 39 -5.68 11.91 15.32
C ILE A 39 -5.68 12.95 14.19
N ASN A 40 -6.34 14.09 14.40
CA ASN A 40 -6.39 15.19 13.44
C ASN A 40 -5.00 15.79 13.16
N ASP A 41 -4.16 15.93 14.18
CA ASP A 41 -2.80 16.46 14.06
C ASP A 41 -1.91 15.47 13.30
N ILE A 42 -2.06 14.18 13.60
CA ILE A 42 -1.35 13.11 12.88
C ILE A 42 -1.75 13.11 11.41
N ALA A 43 -3.06 13.14 11.12
CA ALA A 43 -3.59 13.13 9.77
C ALA A 43 -3.14 14.36 8.97
N THR A 44 -3.18 15.55 9.56
CA THR A 44 -2.71 16.79 8.94
C THR A 44 -1.22 16.75 8.64
N SER A 45 -0.40 16.29 9.60
CA SER A 45 1.04 16.16 9.42
C SER A 45 1.40 15.15 8.33
N LEU A 46 0.69 14.02 8.28
CA LEU A 46 0.86 13.03 7.21
C LEU A 46 0.45 13.60 5.85
N ALA A 47 -0.65 14.33 5.76
CA ALA A 47 -1.11 14.96 4.53
C ALA A 47 -0.05 15.92 3.95
N VAL A 48 0.50 16.79 4.80
CA VAL A 48 1.56 17.72 4.42
C VAL A 48 2.81 16.96 4.00
N GLY A 49 3.21 15.93 4.73
CA GLY A 49 4.38 15.11 4.40
C GLY A 49 4.22 14.37 3.07
N ILE A 50 3.04 13.81 2.80
CA ILE A 50 2.71 13.15 1.52
C ILE A 50 2.74 14.16 0.36
N ALA A 51 2.12 15.32 0.54
CA ALA A 51 2.12 16.38 -0.47
C ALA A 51 3.55 16.85 -0.78
N LEU A 52 4.36 17.08 0.26
CA LEU A 52 5.75 17.50 0.11
C LEU A 52 6.60 16.43 -0.58
N SER A 53 6.41 15.15 -0.25
CA SER A 53 7.10 14.05 -0.93
C SER A 53 6.70 13.96 -2.41
N GLY A 54 5.44 14.23 -2.74
CA GLY A 54 4.95 14.30 -4.12
C GLY A 54 5.63 15.42 -4.91
N VAL A 55 5.71 16.62 -4.33
CA VAL A 55 6.42 17.76 -4.94
C VAL A 55 7.90 17.44 -5.16
N LEU A 56 8.57 16.86 -4.15
CA LEU A 56 9.98 16.47 -4.27
C LEU A 56 10.18 15.41 -5.36
N THR A 57 9.29 14.43 -5.45
CA THR A 57 9.32 13.41 -6.50
C THR A 57 9.15 14.02 -7.90
N MET A 58 8.26 15.01 -8.05
CA MET A 58 8.11 15.76 -9.29
C MET A 58 9.39 16.54 -9.63
N LEU A 59 9.99 17.23 -8.68
CA LEU A 59 11.25 17.97 -8.88
C LEU A 59 12.40 17.04 -9.29
N ILE A 60 12.51 15.87 -8.66
CA ILE A 60 13.48 14.83 -9.04
C ILE A 60 13.24 14.34 -10.46
N GLY A 61 11.97 14.14 -10.84
CA GLY A 61 11.59 13.75 -12.21
C GLY A 61 11.97 14.81 -13.25
N PHE A 62 11.61 16.06 -13.01
CA PHE A 62 11.91 17.17 -13.93
C PHE A 62 13.41 17.51 -14.02
N SER A 63 14.15 17.36 -12.95
CA SER A 63 15.60 17.62 -12.93
C SER A 63 16.44 16.55 -13.65
N GLY A 64 15.82 15.44 -14.09
CA GLY A 64 16.53 14.31 -14.68
C GLY A 64 17.37 13.51 -13.67
N LEU A 65 17.31 13.88 -12.39
CA LEU A 65 18.03 13.19 -11.30
C LEU A 65 17.52 11.76 -11.12
N GLY A 66 16.32 11.46 -11.59
CA GLY A 66 15.71 10.14 -11.58
C GLY A 66 16.62 9.10 -12.26
N HIS A 67 17.31 9.44 -13.35
CA HIS A 67 18.26 8.54 -14.01
C HIS A 67 19.48 8.22 -13.14
N ARG A 68 19.96 9.18 -12.35
CA ARG A 68 21.06 8.95 -11.38
C ARG A 68 20.60 8.11 -10.20
N LEU A 69 19.41 8.39 -9.67
CA LEU A 69 18.80 7.55 -8.62
C LEU A 69 18.59 6.11 -9.10
N ALA A 70 18.16 5.91 -10.34
CA ALA A 70 17.98 4.58 -10.91
C ALA A 70 19.25 3.71 -10.86
N ARG A 71 20.44 4.33 -10.91
CA ARG A 71 21.73 3.63 -10.77
C ARG A 71 22.01 3.11 -9.36
N LEU A 72 21.42 3.74 -8.33
CA LEU A 72 21.52 3.27 -6.95
C LEU A 72 20.72 1.97 -6.73
N PHE A 73 19.67 1.78 -7.52
CA PHE A 73 18.83 0.58 -7.45
C PHE A 73 19.43 -0.56 -8.28
N THR A 74 20.57 -1.08 -7.80
CA THR A 74 21.17 -2.29 -8.37
C THR A 74 20.23 -3.49 -8.22
N PRO A 75 20.35 -4.53 -9.06
CA PRO A 75 19.50 -5.73 -8.94
C PRO A 75 19.50 -6.34 -7.53
N SER A 76 20.67 -6.36 -6.87
CA SER A 76 20.81 -6.89 -5.51
C SER A 76 20.03 -6.07 -4.48
N VAL A 77 20.10 -4.73 -4.57
CA VAL A 77 19.33 -3.81 -3.70
C VAL A 77 17.83 -3.99 -3.92
N MET A 78 17.40 -4.16 -5.17
CA MET A 78 16.00 -4.38 -5.51
C MET A 78 15.47 -5.70 -4.97
N VAL A 79 16.25 -6.78 -5.06
CA VAL A 79 15.86 -8.08 -4.49
C VAL A 79 15.70 -7.98 -2.97
N LEU A 80 16.67 -7.37 -2.28
CA LEU A 80 16.61 -7.17 -0.83
C LEU A 80 15.39 -6.32 -0.43
N PHE A 81 15.16 -5.23 -1.15
CA PHE A 81 14.01 -4.35 -0.90
C PHE A 81 12.68 -5.10 -1.08
N MET A 82 12.51 -5.86 -2.17
CA MET A 82 11.31 -6.65 -2.44
C MET A 82 11.10 -7.74 -1.39
N LEU A 83 12.18 -8.38 -0.92
CA LEU A 83 12.12 -9.38 0.14
C LEU A 83 11.66 -8.76 1.46
N MET A 84 12.23 -7.62 1.86
CA MET A 84 11.83 -6.91 3.08
C MET A 84 10.39 -6.42 3.00
N LEU A 85 9.98 -5.87 1.87
CA LEU A 85 8.61 -5.40 1.64
C LEU A 85 7.62 -6.57 1.67
N GLY A 86 7.95 -7.69 1.04
CA GLY A 86 7.17 -8.92 1.07
C GLY A 86 7.00 -9.46 2.50
N ALA A 87 8.08 -9.52 3.27
CA ALA A 87 8.04 -9.95 4.66
C ALA A 87 7.18 -9.02 5.54
N GLN A 88 7.30 -7.70 5.33
CA GLN A 88 6.48 -6.70 6.04
C GLN A 88 5.00 -6.87 5.71
N LEU A 89 4.64 -6.96 4.43
CA LEU A 89 3.26 -7.16 4.00
C LEU A 89 2.69 -8.48 4.52
N THR A 90 3.44 -9.56 4.43
CA THR A 90 3.04 -10.87 4.96
C THR A 90 2.74 -10.77 6.45
N THR A 91 3.59 -10.09 7.21
CA THR A 91 3.39 -9.88 8.65
C THR A 91 2.10 -9.08 8.94
N ILE A 92 1.87 -8.02 8.18
CA ILE A 92 0.66 -7.19 8.32
C ILE A 92 -0.60 -8.01 8.01
N PHE A 93 -0.63 -8.70 6.87
CA PHE A 93 -1.78 -9.50 6.48
C PHE A 93 -2.01 -10.67 7.45
N PHE A 94 -0.95 -11.33 7.90
CA PHE A 94 -1.06 -12.43 8.86
C PHE A 94 -1.64 -11.96 10.20
N LYS A 95 -1.20 -10.80 10.71
CA LYS A 95 -1.81 -10.18 11.90
C LYS A 95 -3.29 -9.86 11.67
N GLY A 96 -3.64 -9.33 10.51
CA GLY A 96 -5.03 -9.09 10.13
C GLY A 96 -5.88 -10.36 10.10
N MET A 97 -5.35 -11.46 9.54
CA MET A 97 -6.03 -12.75 9.53
C MET A 97 -6.28 -13.30 10.95
N LEU A 98 -5.34 -13.07 11.87
CA LEU A 98 -5.48 -13.47 13.28
C LEU A 98 -6.43 -12.57 14.08
N GLY A 99 -6.95 -11.50 13.49
CA GLY A 99 -7.77 -10.49 14.19
C GLY A 99 -6.97 -9.67 15.20
N LEU A 100 -5.64 -9.60 15.04
CA LEU A 100 -4.77 -8.82 15.93
C LEU A 100 -4.75 -7.36 15.49
N PRO A 101 -4.82 -6.40 16.40
CA PRO A 101 -4.68 -4.99 16.05
C PRO A 101 -3.28 -4.69 15.53
N PHE A 102 -3.22 -3.77 14.58
CA PHE A 102 -1.97 -3.32 14.02
C PHE A 102 -1.30 -2.33 15.00
N GLY A 103 -0.03 -2.56 15.32
CA GLY A 103 0.84 -1.57 15.96
C GLY A 103 0.84 -1.47 17.48
N ILE A 104 -0.11 -2.02 18.21
CA ILE A 104 -0.12 -1.98 19.67
C ILE A 104 0.08 -3.41 20.20
N ALA A 105 1.13 -3.60 20.99
CA ALA A 105 1.29 -4.79 21.79
C ALA A 105 0.33 -4.69 22.98
N ALA A 106 -0.93 -5.07 22.79
CA ALA A 106 -1.84 -5.15 23.92
C ALA A 106 -1.63 -6.50 24.63
N PRO A 107 -1.42 -6.47 25.95
CA PRO A 107 -1.02 -7.67 26.71
C PRO A 107 -2.10 -8.77 26.82
N ASN A 108 -3.32 -8.53 26.36
CA ASN A 108 -4.47 -9.43 26.54
C ASN A 108 -5.15 -9.83 25.22
N PHE A 109 -4.40 -9.96 24.11
CA PHE A 109 -4.99 -10.37 22.85
C PHE A 109 -5.31 -11.85 22.81
N LYS A 110 -6.59 -12.17 22.61
CA LYS A 110 -7.04 -13.53 22.26
C LYS A 110 -7.17 -13.61 20.74
N ILE A 111 -6.55 -14.63 20.17
CA ILE A 111 -6.72 -14.98 18.75
C ILE A 111 -8.21 -15.25 18.51
N GLN A 112 -8.80 -14.54 17.57
CA GLN A 112 -10.20 -14.74 17.20
C GLN A 112 -10.29 -15.88 16.17
N LEU A 113 -10.66 -17.07 16.64
CA LEU A 113 -10.75 -18.26 15.80
C LEU A 113 -11.73 -18.09 14.61
N PRO A 114 -12.94 -17.50 14.76
CA PRO A 114 -13.88 -17.38 13.65
C PRO A 114 -13.36 -16.50 12.48
N PRO A 115 -12.82 -15.28 12.69
CA PRO A 115 -12.21 -14.50 11.61
C PRO A 115 -11.01 -15.20 10.97
N PHE A 116 -10.21 -15.90 11.76
CA PHE A 116 -9.07 -16.66 11.25
C PHE A 116 -9.51 -17.79 10.33
N ALA A 117 -10.49 -18.59 10.74
CA ALA A 117 -11.01 -19.69 9.94
C ALA A 117 -11.60 -19.19 8.60
N LEU A 118 -12.33 -18.06 8.63
CA LEU A 118 -12.86 -17.41 7.43
C LEU A 118 -11.73 -16.97 6.49
N SER A 119 -10.70 -16.32 7.04
CA SER A 119 -9.54 -15.84 6.26
C SER A 119 -8.79 -16.98 5.59
N VAL A 120 -8.60 -18.10 6.32
CA VAL A 120 -7.97 -19.32 5.77
C VAL A 120 -8.84 -19.93 4.67
N ALA A 121 -10.15 -19.98 4.86
CA ALA A 121 -11.07 -20.51 3.86
C ALA A 121 -11.02 -19.68 2.56
N VAL A 122 -11.02 -18.36 2.64
CA VAL A 122 -10.89 -17.46 1.48
C VAL A 122 -9.52 -17.62 0.83
N MET A 123 -8.45 -17.74 1.60
CA MET A 123 -7.10 -17.99 1.08
C MET A 123 -7.04 -19.31 0.30
N CYS A 124 -7.58 -20.39 0.87
CA CYS A 124 -7.65 -21.70 0.19
C CYS A 124 -8.49 -21.64 -1.10
N LEU A 125 -9.59 -20.90 -1.10
CA LEU A 125 -10.42 -20.69 -2.28
C LEU A 125 -9.63 -19.98 -3.39
N VAL A 126 -8.90 -18.89 -3.06
CA VAL A 126 -8.08 -18.16 -4.05
C VAL A 126 -6.96 -19.04 -4.58
N LEU A 127 -6.27 -19.78 -3.73
CA LEU A 127 -5.21 -20.73 -4.13
C LEU A 127 -5.78 -21.84 -5.03
N ALA A 128 -6.92 -22.40 -4.67
CA ALA A 128 -7.59 -23.41 -5.49
C ALA A 128 -7.95 -22.86 -6.87
N MET A 129 -8.46 -21.63 -6.95
CA MET A 129 -8.74 -20.99 -8.23
C MET A 129 -7.48 -20.79 -9.07
N ILE A 130 -6.37 -20.40 -8.47
CA ILE A 130 -5.10 -20.18 -9.20
C ILE A 130 -4.52 -21.50 -9.70
N ILE A 131 -4.62 -22.58 -8.92
CA ILE A 131 -3.99 -23.87 -9.23
C ILE A 131 -4.84 -24.69 -10.19
N PHE A 132 -6.15 -24.78 -9.96
CA PHE A 132 -7.03 -25.73 -10.67
C PHE A 132 -7.77 -25.12 -11.86
N LEU A 133 -7.92 -23.78 -11.91
CA LEU A 133 -8.64 -23.17 -13.03
C LEU A 133 -7.69 -22.76 -14.17
N PRO A 134 -8.20 -22.81 -15.43
CA PRO A 134 -7.42 -22.31 -16.58
C PRO A 134 -7.08 -20.83 -16.42
N GLN A 135 -5.95 -20.40 -16.98
CA GLN A 135 -5.41 -19.04 -16.83
C GLN A 135 -6.41 -17.91 -17.08
N ARG A 136 -7.43 -18.15 -17.89
CA ARG A 136 -8.49 -17.16 -18.18
C ARG A 136 -9.29 -16.80 -16.92
N PHE A 137 -9.55 -17.76 -16.04
CA PHE A 137 -10.29 -17.59 -14.79
C PHE A 137 -9.36 -17.34 -13.60
N ALA A 138 -8.18 -17.94 -13.58
CA ALA A 138 -7.19 -17.78 -12.52
C ALA A 138 -6.81 -16.31 -12.27
N ARG A 139 -6.76 -15.48 -13.33
CA ARG A 139 -6.49 -14.03 -13.23
C ARG A 139 -7.54 -13.27 -12.42
N TYR A 140 -8.75 -13.77 -12.29
CA TYR A 140 -9.82 -13.18 -11.49
C TYR A 140 -9.87 -13.73 -10.05
N GLY A 141 -8.98 -14.65 -9.69
CA GLY A 141 -8.97 -15.29 -8.38
C GLY A 141 -8.91 -14.31 -7.21
N LEU A 142 -8.08 -13.28 -7.30
CA LEU A 142 -8.00 -12.22 -6.29
C LEU A 142 -9.31 -11.42 -6.18
N LEU A 143 -9.93 -11.07 -7.31
CA LEU A 143 -11.20 -10.34 -7.33
C LEU A 143 -12.32 -11.18 -6.70
N VAL A 144 -12.43 -12.43 -7.10
CA VAL A 144 -13.42 -13.38 -6.55
C VAL A 144 -13.17 -13.58 -5.06
N GLY A 145 -11.91 -13.77 -4.64
CA GLY A 145 -11.54 -13.89 -3.23
C GLY A 145 -11.94 -12.67 -2.40
N THR A 146 -11.71 -11.47 -2.92
CA THR A 146 -12.08 -10.23 -2.23
C THR A 146 -13.59 -10.11 -2.08
N ILE A 147 -14.35 -10.32 -3.15
CA ILE A 147 -15.81 -10.24 -3.12
C ILE A 147 -16.39 -11.32 -2.20
N THR A 148 -15.94 -12.56 -2.34
CA THR A 148 -16.42 -13.69 -1.53
C THR A 148 -16.07 -13.46 -0.05
N GLY A 149 -14.85 -13.02 0.25
CA GLY A 149 -14.42 -12.72 1.62
C GLY A 149 -15.26 -11.61 2.25
N TRP A 150 -15.55 -10.54 1.49
CA TRP A 150 -16.39 -9.45 1.95
C TRP A 150 -17.84 -9.89 2.20
N LEU A 151 -18.43 -10.67 1.31
CA LEU A 151 -19.78 -11.20 1.46
C LEU A 151 -19.87 -12.17 2.66
N LEU A 152 -18.93 -13.10 2.78
CA LEU A 152 -18.89 -14.02 3.92
C LEU A 152 -18.71 -13.28 5.25
N TRP A 153 -17.87 -12.24 5.27
CA TRP A 153 -17.72 -11.40 6.46
C TRP A 153 -19.03 -10.71 6.82
N TYR A 154 -19.71 -10.13 5.84
CA TYR A 154 -20.98 -9.44 6.05
C TYR A 154 -22.07 -10.35 6.61
N PHE A 155 -22.15 -11.60 6.13
CA PHE A 155 -23.15 -12.56 6.59
C PHE A 155 -22.77 -13.24 7.92
N CYS A 156 -21.50 -13.55 8.14
CA CYS A 156 -21.05 -14.28 9.33
C CYS A 156 -20.82 -13.35 10.53
N PHE A 157 -20.49 -12.09 10.29
CA PHE A 157 -20.22 -11.10 11.32
C PHE A 157 -21.09 -9.85 11.10
N PRO A 158 -22.43 -9.94 11.37
CA PRO A 158 -23.28 -8.76 11.29
C PRO A 158 -22.82 -7.76 12.34
N SER A 159 -21.98 -6.82 11.91
CA SER A 159 -21.55 -5.72 12.74
C SER A 159 -22.75 -4.79 12.90
N SER A 160 -23.08 -4.44 14.15
CA SER A 160 -24.07 -3.42 14.49
C SER A 160 -23.60 -1.99 14.12
N HIS A 161 -22.61 -1.87 13.25
CA HIS A 161 -22.21 -0.59 12.70
C HIS A 161 -23.27 -0.16 11.70
N SER A 162 -24.20 0.65 12.17
CA SER A 162 -25.04 1.45 11.29
C SER A 162 -24.08 2.24 10.37
N LEU A 163 -24.20 2.04 9.07
CA LEU A 163 -23.57 2.87 8.04
C LEU A 163 -24.24 4.26 8.01
N SER A 164 -24.50 4.84 9.19
CA SER A 164 -24.99 6.20 9.37
C SER A 164 -23.86 7.23 9.29
N GLY A 165 -22.76 6.89 8.61
CA GLY A 165 -21.79 7.87 8.21
C GLY A 165 -22.39 8.73 7.11
N GLU A 166 -22.79 9.95 7.44
CA GLU A 166 -23.08 10.95 6.43
C GLU A 166 -21.87 11.03 5.50
N LEU A 167 -22.09 10.86 4.20
CA LEU A 167 -21.08 11.04 3.17
C LEU A 167 -20.72 12.53 3.11
N HIS A 168 -19.84 12.96 4.00
CA HIS A 168 -19.26 14.30 3.95
C HIS A 168 -18.18 14.31 2.86
N TRP A 169 -18.43 15.04 1.80
CA TRP A 169 -17.41 15.33 0.81
C TRP A 169 -16.38 16.27 1.41
N GLN A 170 -15.21 15.73 1.77
CA GLN A 170 -14.09 16.52 2.27
C GLN A 170 -13.07 16.69 1.16
N TRP A 171 -12.78 17.94 0.80
CA TRP A 171 -11.71 18.26 -0.16
C TRP A 171 -10.31 17.85 0.33
N PHE A 172 -10.13 17.83 1.65
CA PHE A 172 -8.91 17.39 2.33
C PHE A 172 -9.23 16.20 3.24
N PRO A 173 -9.26 14.96 2.71
CA PRO A 173 -9.66 13.78 3.49
C PRO A 173 -8.68 13.45 4.63
N LEU A 174 -7.47 14.00 4.61
CA LEU A 174 -6.42 13.75 5.60
C LEU A 174 -6.35 14.80 6.71
N GLY A 175 -7.44 15.52 6.96
CA GLY A 175 -7.53 16.49 8.05
C GLY A 175 -7.15 17.91 7.64
N SER A 176 -7.79 18.88 8.26
CA SER A 176 -7.54 20.30 8.09
C SER A 176 -7.40 20.98 9.45
N GLY A 177 -6.31 21.72 9.66
CA GLY A 177 -6.16 22.61 10.81
C GLY A 177 -5.63 21.97 12.09
N GLY A 178 -4.93 20.84 12.02
CA GLY A 178 -4.20 20.25 13.15
C GLY A 178 -2.80 20.86 13.34
N ALA A 179 -2.19 20.63 14.50
CA ALA A 179 -0.81 21.00 14.74
C ALA A 179 0.14 20.16 13.88
N LEU A 180 1.18 20.81 13.32
CA LEU A 180 2.15 20.15 12.46
C LEU A 180 3.28 19.53 13.30
N SER A 181 3.48 18.22 13.18
CA SER A 181 4.61 17.51 13.78
C SER A 181 5.75 17.33 12.77
N PRO A 182 6.91 17.98 12.97
CA PRO A 182 8.03 17.88 12.03
C PRO A 182 8.54 16.45 11.86
N GLY A 183 8.49 15.63 12.92
CA GLY A 183 8.92 14.23 12.87
C GLY A 183 8.05 13.37 11.94
N ILE A 184 6.72 13.56 11.99
CA ILE A 184 5.78 12.86 11.10
C ILE A 184 6.00 13.28 9.65
N ILE A 185 6.14 14.59 9.41
CA ILE A 185 6.38 15.15 8.08
C ILE A 185 7.67 14.60 7.49
N LEU A 186 8.76 14.62 8.24
CA LEU A 186 10.06 14.10 7.79
C LEU A 186 9.98 12.61 7.46
N THR A 187 9.34 11.81 8.31
CA THR A 187 9.17 10.37 8.07
C THR A 187 8.33 10.11 6.82
N ALA A 188 7.26 10.86 6.62
CA ALA A 188 6.43 10.76 5.42
C ALA A 188 7.20 11.15 4.15
N VAL A 189 8.02 12.19 4.19
CA VAL A 189 8.88 12.60 3.07
C VAL A 189 9.89 11.51 2.73
N ILE A 190 10.58 10.96 3.71
CA ILE A 190 11.55 9.88 3.51
C ILE A 190 10.84 8.66 2.91
N THR A 191 9.68 8.28 3.45
CA THR A 191 8.88 7.16 2.92
C THR A 191 8.51 7.39 1.47
N GLY A 192 8.09 8.60 1.09
CA GLY A 192 7.76 8.94 -0.30
C GLY A 192 8.97 8.85 -1.23
N LEU A 193 10.13 9.30 -0.79
CA LEU A 193 11.37 9.16 -1.56
C LEU A 193 11.78 7.69 -1.74
N VAL A 194 11.67 6.89 -0.68
CA VAL A 194 11.94 5.44 -0.77
C VAL A 194 10.91 4.74 -1.66
N ASN A 195 9.66 5.21 -1.69
CA ASN A 195 8.61 4.64 -2.55
C ASN A 195 8.92 4.78 -4.04
N ILE A 196 9.80 5.70 -4.45
CA ILE A 196 10.30 5.79 -5.84
C ILE A 196 10.95 4.47 -6.26
N SER A 197 11.61 3.76 -5.33
CA SER A 197 12.20 2.46 -5.60
C SER A 197 11.16 1.40 -6.01
N ASN A 198 9.96 1.48 -5.46
CA ASN A 198 8.85 0.60 -5.81
C ASN A 198 8.43 0.77 -7.27
N THR A 199 8.33 2.01 -7.73
CA THR A 199 8.05 2.35 -9.14
C THR A 199 9.13 1.78 -10.08
N TYR A 200 10.41 1.97 -9.76
CA TYR A 200 11.50 1.40 -10.55
C TYR A 200 11.49 -0.13 -10.56
N GLY A 201 11.16 -0.76 -9.42
CA GLY A 201 11.02 -2.21 -9.32
C GLY A 201 9.90 -2.74 -10.20
N ALA A 202 8.74 -2.08 -10.17
CA ALA A 202 7.60 -2.43 -10.99
C ALA A 202 7.91 -2.29 -12.50
N ILE A 203 8.57 -1.20 -12.91
CA ILE A 203 8.98 -0.97 -14.31
C ILE A 203 9.95 -2.08 -14.76
N ARG A 204 10.98 -2.39 -13.98
CA ARG A 204 11.94 -3.46 -14.32
C ARG A 204 11.29 -4.85 -14.33
N GLY A 205 10.36 -5.12 -13.42
CA GLY A 205 9.59 -6.37 -13.43
C GLY A 205 8.79 -6.57 -14.71
N THR A 206 8.34 -5.49 -15.36
CA THR A 206 7.63 -5.56 -16.64
C THR A 206 8.55 -5.66 -17.87
N ASP A 207 9.85 -5.38 -17.73
CA ASP A 207 10.81 -5.50 -18.84
C ASP A 207 10.91 -6.95 -19.38
N VAL A 208 10.63 -7.93 -18.52
CA VAL A 208 10.55 -9.35 -18.91
C VAL A 208 9.38 -9.61 -19.89
N PHE A 209 8.28 -8.87 -19.75
CA PHE A 209 7.09 -9.03 -20.59
C PHE A 209 7.09 -8.14 -21.84
N TYR A 210 7.89 -7.07 -21.84
CA TYR A 210 8.00 -6.09 -22.93
C TYR A 210 9.45 -5.91 -23.39
N PRO A 211 10.18 -6.99 -23.78
CA PRO A 211 11.60 -6.91 -24.06
C PRO A 211 11.96 -6.04 -25.29
N GLN A 212 11.01 -5.76 -26.17
CA GLN A 212 11.25 -5.05 -27.44
C GLN A 212 10.80 -3.58 -27.46
N GLN A 213 10.04 -3.12 -26.49
CA GLN A 213 9.58 -1.72 -26.45
C GLN A 213 10.46 -0.78 -25.63
N GLY A 214 11.43 -1.33 -24.89
CA GLY A 214 12.28 -0.57 -23.96
C GLY A 214 13.57 0.00 -24.55
N ALA A 215 13.99 -0.43 -25.73
CA ALA A 215 15.30 -0.06 -26.26
C ALA A 215 15.32 1.17 -27.21
N GLY A 216 14.17 1.76 -27.51
CA GLY A 216 14.08 2.69 -28.64
C GLY A 216 13.61 4.11 -28.37
N ASN A 217 13.09 4.50 -27.21
CA ASN A 217 12.58 5.88 -27.07
C ASN A 217 12.49 6.36 -25.62
N THR A 218 13.62 6.52 -24.96
CA THR A 218 13.75 7.46 -23.84
C THR A 218 14.49 8.69 -24.35
N ARG A 219 13.77 9.60 -24.99
CA ARG A 219 14.12 11.01 -25.09
C ARG A 219 13.29 11.78 -24.10
#